data_417ee2a0db18dec9243e5f8666717e68
#
_entry.id   417ee2a0db18dec9243e5f8666717e68
#
_cell.length_a   1.000
_cell.length_b   1.000
_cell.length_c   1.000
_cell.angle_alpha   90.00
_cell.angle_beta   90.00
_cell.angle_gamma   90.00
#
_symmetry.space_group_name_H-M   'P 1'
#
loop_
_entity.id
_entity.type
_entity.pdbx_description
1 polymer ?
#
loop_
_entity_poly.entity_id
_entity_poly.type
_entity_poly.pdbx_seq_one_letter_code
_entity_poly.pdbx_strand_id
1 'polypeptide(L)'
;MIDKVLQYVKEYQMIEEEDCIVAGVSGGADSVCLLLMLLEINKTLPIEINVVHINHRIRSDAANDAAYVRELCEKYKLSFTLVEEDVAALARKRRISTEEAGRQVRYAAFERVLGTRKGKIAVAHNKNDSCETFLFHLFRGTSIRGLAGIPPVRGQIIRPLLCLSRQEIELF
;
A
#
# COMPACT_ATOMS: atom_id res chain seq x y z
N MET A 1 16.02 -10.91 2.65
CA MET A 1 14.68 -10.35 2.49
C MET A 1 14.55 -9.57 1.18
N ILE A 2 15.44 -8.63 0.87
CA ILE A 2 15.42 -7.82 -0.36
C ILE A 2 15.33 -8.73 -1.60
N ASP A 3 16.23 -9.70 -1.75
CA ASP A 3 16.22 -10.63 -2.91
C ASP A 3 14.90 -11.37 -3.08
N LYS A 4 14.26 -11.75 -1.96
CA LYS A 4 12.95 -12.41 -1.98
C LYS A 4 11.86 -11.51 -2.57
N VAL A 5 11.87 -10.22 -2.20
CA VAL A 5 10.92 -9.23 -2.74
C VAL A 5 11.23 -8.94 -4.21
N LEU A 6 12.50 -8.74 -4.57
CA LEU A 6 12.92 -8.52 -5.96
C LEU A 6 12.51 -9.67 -6.88
N GLN A 7 12.73 -10.91 -6.43
CA GLN A 7 12.32 -12.11 -7.18
C GLN A 7 10.79 -12.16 -7.32
N TYR A 8 10.05 -11.86 -6.25
CA TYR A 8 8.59 -11.86 -6.26
C TYR A 8 8.01 -10.79 -7.19
N VAL A 9 8.56 -9.57 -7.15
CA VAL A 9 8.16 -8.48 -8.06
C VAL A 9 8.40 -8.86 -9.52
N LYS A 10 9.54 -9.52 -9.81
CA LYS A 10 9.88 -10.01 -11.15
C LYS A 10 8.97 -11.15 -11.62
N GLU A 11 8.71 -12.13 -10.75
CA GLU A 11 7.84 -13.28 -11.03
C GLU A 11 6.44 -12.86 -11.46
N TYR A 12 5.87 -11.86 -10.75
CA TYR A 12 4.52 -11.35 -11.03
C TYR A 12 4.50 -10.15 -11.96
N GLN A 13 5.64 -9.77 -12.55
CA GLN A 13 5.77 -8.62 -13.47
C GLN A 13 5.08 -7.36 -12.93
N MET A 14 5.33 -7.06 -11.63
CA MET A 14 4.63 -5.99 -10.93
C MET A 14 5.02 -4.60 -11.38
N ILE A 15 6.28 -4.42 -11.76
CA ILE A 15 6.89 -3.12 -12.04
C ILE A 15 7.71 -3.22 -13.32
N GLU A 16 7.57 -2.22 -14.19
CA GLU A 16 8.37 -2.05 -15.40
C GLU A 16 9.24 -0.79 -15.27
N GLU A 17 10.24 -0.69 -16.13
CA GLU A 17 11.10 0.48 -16.21
C GLU A 17 10.27 1.73 -16.56
N GLU A 18 10.61 2.86 -15.93
CA GLU A 18 9.92 4.16 -16.06
C GLU A 18 8.47 4.17 -15.54
N ASP A 19 8.02 3.12 -14.83
CA ASP A 19 6.71 3.16 -14.19
C ASP A 19 6.65 4.26 -13.11
N CYS A 20 5.51 4.95 -13.05
CA CYS A 20 5.13 5.78 -11.93
C CYS A 20 4.51 4.91 -10.83
N ILE A 21 5.18 4.78 -9.69
CA ILE A 21 4.71 3.99 -8.55
C ILE A 21 4.13 4.91 -7.48
N VAL A 22 2.82 4.83 -7.28
CA VAL A 22 2.13 5.51 -6.17
C VAL A 22 2.12 4.58 -4.96
N ALA A 23 2.88 4.92 -3.94
CA ALA A 23 3.02 4.14 -2.71
C ALA A 23 2.14 4.71 -1.59
N GLY A 24 1.22 3.89 -1.06
CA GLY A 24 0.44 4.24 0.14
C GLY A 24 1.26 3.99 1.40
N VAL A 25 1.67 5.06 2.10
CA VAL A 25 2.51 4.99 3.30
C VAL A 25 1.79 5.60 4.49
N SER A 26 1.44 4.75 5.47
CA SER A 26 0.73 5.17 6.69
C SER A 26 1.64 5.55 7.86
N GLY A 27 2.94 5.28 7.76
CA GLY A 27 3.90 5.43 8.88
C GLY A 27 4.12 4.16 9.70
N GLY A 28 3.27 3.15 9.54
CA GLY A 28 3.48 1.84 10.20
C GLY A 28 4.54 0.98 9.51
N ALA A 29 5.08 -0.02 10.23
CA ALA A 29 6.19 -0.87 9.81
C ALA A 29 6.03 -1.44 8.40
N ASP A 30 4.86 -2.01 8.08
CA ASP A 30 4.60 -2.60 6.76
C ASP A 30 4.74 -1.56 5.62
N SER A 31 4.17 -0.37 5.82
CA SER A 31 4.18 0.68 4.79
C SER A 31 5.55 1.33 4.63
N VAL A 32 6.31 1.44 5.71
CA VAL A 32 7.71 1.91 5.68
C VAL A 32 8.59 0.87 5.00
N CYS A 33 8.43 -0.41 5.33
CA CYS A 33 9.12 -1.50 4.65
C CYS A 33 8.82 -1.50 3.14
N LEU A 34 7.55 -1.31 2.73
CA LEU A 34 7.20 -1.16 1.31
C LEU A 34 8.00 -0.04 0.65
N LEU A 35 8.05 1.15 1.26
CA LEU A 35 8.80 2.28 0.73
C LEU A 35 10.28 1.96 0.57
N LEU A 36 10.90 1.35 1.59
CA LEU A 36 12.31 0.96 1.53
C LEU A 36 12.57 -0.10 0.45
N MET A 37 11.66 -1.06 0.26
CA MET A 37 11.76 -2.04 -0.83
C MET A 37 11.63 -1.38 -2.21
N LEU A 38 10.75 -0.40 -2.39
CA LEU A 38 10.66 0.36 -3.64
C LEU A 38 11.93 1.16 -3.93
N LEU A 39 12.57 1.70 -2.89
CA LEU A 39 13.88 2.36 -3.04
C LEU A 39 14.99 1.37 -3.46
N GLU A 40 14.98 0.14 -2.92
CA GLU A 40 15.92 -0.90 -3.35
C GLU A 40 15.68 -1.32 -4.81
N ILE A 41 14.41 -1.48 -5.21
CA ILE A 41 14.03 -1.76 -6.60
C ILE A 41 14.53 -0.65 -7.52
N ASN A 42 14.36 0.61 -7.13
CA ASN A 42 14.77 1.78 -7.92
C ASN A 42 16.28 1.86 -8.21
N LYS A 43 17.12 1.15 -7.45
CA LYS A 43 18.57 1.09 -7.72
C LYS A 43 18.90 0.27 -8.98
N THR A 44 18.06 -0.68 -9.34
CA THR A 44 18.27 -1.60 -10.47
C THR A 44 17.28 -1.44 -11.61
N LEU A 45 16.11 -0.93 -11.30
CA LEU A 45 15.01 -0.68 -12.23
C LEU A 45 14.50 0.76 -12.02
N PRO A 46 14.90 1.74 -12.85
CA PRO A 46 14.50 3.14 -12.69
C PRO A 46 12.99 3.31 -12.70
N ILE A 47 12.44 3.85 -11.60
CA ILE A 47 11.02 4.13 -11.41
C ILE A 47 10.81 5.50 -10.75
N GLU A 48 9.66 6.12 -10.98
CA GLU A 48 9.24 7.33 -10.28
C GLU A 48 8.41 6.95 -9.05
N ILE A 49 8.85 7.26 -7.84
CA ILE A 49 8.12 6.94 -6.59
C ILE A 49 7.40 8.17 -6.07
N ASN A 50 6.07 8.08 -5.95
CA ASN A 50 5.20 9.10 -5.37
C ASN A 50 4.54 8.56 -4.11
N VAL A 51 4.83 9.14 -2.96
CA VAL A 51 4.29 8.73 -1.67
C VAL A 51 2.98 9.45 -1.38
N VAL A 52 1.96 8.71 -1.01
CA VAL A 52 0.67 9.24 -0.56
C VAL A 52 0.41 8.79 0.87
N HIS A 53 0.26 9.75 1.77
CA HIS A 53 -0.17 9.55 3.14
C HIS A 53 -1.62 10.02 3.31
N ILE A 54 -2.46 9.19 3.92
CA ILE A 54 -3.87 9.52 4.19
C ILE A 54 -4.06 9.72 5.69
N ASN A 55 -4.36 10.93 6.10
CA ASN A 55 -4.80 11.25 7.45
C ASN A 55 -6.33 11.17 7.53
N HIS A 56 -6.83 10.11 8.15
CA HIS A 56 -8.27 9.87 8.30
C HIS A 56 -8.95 10.72 9.38
N ARG A 57 -8.19 11.56 10.10
CA ARG A 57 -8.65 12.39 11.24
C ARG A 57 -9.38 11.60 12.34
N ILE A 58 -9.01 10.32 12.54
CA ILE A 58 -9.64 9.46 13.55
C ILE A 58 -8.86 9.49 14.87
N ARG A 59 -7.53 9.71 14.83
CA ARG A 59 -6.62 9.68 15.99
C ARG A 59 -5.94 11.02 16.19
N SER A 60 -5.70 11.39 17.47
CA SER A 60 -4.90 12.57 17.82
C SER A 60 -3.46 12.52 17.31
N ASP A 61 -2.90 11.33 17.21
CA ASP A 61 -1.50 11.09 16.82
C ASP A 61 -1.28 11.04 15.29
N ALA A 62 -2.33 11.15 14.50
CA ALA A 62 -2.26 11.11 13.03
C ALA A 62 -1.40 12.24 12.42
N ALA A 63 -1.22 13.36 13.16
CA ALA A 63 -0.31 14.43 12.76
C ALA A 63 1.16 14.00 12.86
N ASN A 64 1.52 13.18 13.86
CA ASN A 64 2.87 12.67 14.05
C ASN A 64 3.24 11.68 12.95
N ASP A 65 2.30 10.80 12.56
CA ASP A 65 2.51 9.85 11.46
C ASP A 65 2.75 10.60 10.15
N ALA A 66 1.98 11.66 9.86
CA ALA A 66 2.15 12.47 8.66
C ALA A 66 3.50 13.22 8.65
N ALA A 67 3.94 13.76 9.80
CA ALA A 67 5.24 14.40 9.93
C ALA A 67 6.37 13.41 9.68
N TYR A 68 6.32 12.23 10.31
CA TYR A 68 7.31 11.16 10.11
C TYR A 68 7.44 10.73 8.65
N VAL A 69 6.31 10.49 7.97
CA VAL A 69 6.34 10.09 6.55
C VAL A 69 6.88 11.22 5.67
N ARG A 70 6.57 12.48 5.98
CA ARG A 70 7.12 13.65 5.28
C ARG A 70 8.64 13.73 5.42
N GLU A 71 9.18 13.63 6.64
CA GLU A 71 10.62 13.62 6.90
C GLU A 71 11.32 12.48 6.16
N LEU A 72 10.69 11.30 6.12
CA LEU A 72 11.21 10.16 5.37
C LEU A 72 11.27 10.45 3.86
N CYS A 73 10.24 11.10 3.30
CA CYS A 73 10.23 11.51 1.90
C CYS A 73 11.29 12.58 1.60
N GLU A 74 11.48 13.56 2.48
CA GLU A 74 12.51 14.58 2.34
C GLU A 74 13.91 13.95 2.35
N LYS A 75 14.17 13.00 3.28
CA LYS A 75 15.44 12.27 3.37
C LYS A 75 15.78 11.55 2.06
N TYR A 76 14.80 10.95 1.42
CA TYR A 76 14.99 10.18 0.19
C TYR A 76 14.66 10.97 -1.09
N LYS A 77 14.35 12.27 -0.98
CA LYS A 77 14.01 13.19 -2.08
C LYS A 77 12.82 12.66 -2.93
N LEU A 78 11.80 12.15 -2.26
CA LEU A 78 10.59 11.61 -2.87
C LEU A 78 9.47 12.62 -2.90
N SER A 79 8.59 12.50 -3.90
CA SER A 79 7.34 13.26 -3.95
C SER A 79 6.40 12.80 -2.84
N PHE A 80 5.84 13.74 -2.05
CA PHE A 80 4.94 13.49 -0.94
C PHE A 80 3.61 14.20 -1.13
N THR A 81 2.52 13.45 -1.02
CA THR A 81 1.15 13.98 -1.04
C THR A 81 0.42 13.60 0.24
N LEU A 82 0.00 14.61 1.01
CA LEU A 82 -0.89 14.45 2.16
C LEU A 82 -2.34 14.61 1.71
N VAL A 83 -3.17 13.65 2.08
CA VAL A 83 -4.63 13.73 1.92
C VAL A 83 -5.27 13.66 3.29
N GLU A 84 -6.06 14.67 3.63
CA GLU A 84 -6.81 14.72 4.88
C GLU A 84 -8.30 14.61 4.60
N GLU A 85 -8.98 13.69 5.27
CA GLU A 85 -10.42 13.47 5.11
C GLU A 85 -11.05 13.02 6.41
N ASP A 86 -12.19 13.60 6.77
CA ASP A 86 -13.04 13.10 7.87
C ASP A 86 -13.80 11.86 7.38
N VAL A 87 -13.15 10.72 7.49
CA VAL A 87 -13.69 9.42 7.04
C VAL A 87 -14.96 9.05 7.83
N ALA A 88 -15.08 9.47 9.11
CA ALA A 88 -16.26 9.19 9.91
C ALA A 88 -17.49 9.99 9.41
N ALA A 89 -17.30 11.26 9.06
CA ALA A 89 -18.36 12.06 8.45
C ALA A 89 -18.76 11.53 7.08
N LEU A 90 -17.78 11.13 6.27
CA LEU A 90 -18.01 10.53 4.94
C LEU A 90 -18.79 9.22 5.04
N ALA A 91 -18.44 8.34 5.99
CA ALA A 91 -19.11 7.06 6.22
C ALA A 91 -20.60 7.28 6.57
N ARG A 92 -20.87 8.22 7.49
CA ARG A 92 -22.27 8.59 7.85
C ARG A 92 -23.04 9.11 6.64
N LYS A 93 -22.45 10.02 5.87
CA LYS A 93 -23.07 10.63 4.67
C LYS A 93 -23.41 9.58 3.62
N ARG A 94 -22.53 8.61 3.39
CA ARG A 94 -22.67 7.55 2.37
C ARG A 94 -23.41 6.31 2.88
N ARG A 95 -23.69 6.20 4.18
CA ARG A 95 -24.30 5.03 4.84
C ARG A 95 -23.50 3.74 4.62
N ILE A 96 -22.18 3.84 4.73
CA ILE A 96 -21.24 2.72 4.63
C ILE A 96 -20.40 2.62 5.90
N SER A 97 -19.63 1.53 6.05
CA SER A 97 -18.71 1.40 7.18
C SER A 97 -17.57 2.41 7.10
N THR A 98 -17.00 2.78 8.24
CA THR A 98 -15.81 3.65 8.30
C THR A 98 -14.63 3.03 7.56
N GLU A 99 -14.50 1.71 7.62
CA GLU A 99 -13.47 0.96 6.90
C GLU A 99 -13.62 1.12 5.38
N GLU A 100 -14.83 0.91 4.87
CA GLU A 100 -15.12 1.06 3.44
C GLU A 100 -14.95 2.51 2.98
N ALA A 101 -15.38 3.50 3.79
CA ALA A 101 -15.16 4.91 3.48
C ALA A 101 -13.66 5.23 3.41
N GLY A 102 -12.87 4.77 4.39
CA GLY A 102 -11.40 4.93 4.39
C GLY A 102 -10.73 4.27 3.20
N ARG A 103 -11.22 3.09 2.81
CA ARG A 103 -10.75 2.41 1.61
C ARG A 103 -11.04 3.21 0.34
N GLN A 104 -12.25 3.73 0.18
CA GLN A 104 -12.63 4.56 -0.98
C GLN A 104 -11.78 5.83 -1.08
N VAL A 105 -11.59 6.55 0.03
CA VAL A 105 -10.73 7.74 0.10
C VAL A 105 -9.31 7.41 -0.34
N ARG A 106 -8.77 6.31 0.18
CA ARG A 106 -7.41 5.86 -0.12
C ARG A 106 -7.21 5.60 -1.62
N TYR A 107 -8.05 4.77 -2.22
CA TYR A 107 -7.90 4.45 -3.63
C TYR A 107 -8.16 5.64 -4.55
N ALA A 108 -9.16 6.48 -4.24
CA ALA A 108 -9.40 7.72 -4.98
C ALA A 108 -8.19 8.68 -4.93
N ALA A 109 -7.50 8.75 -3.77
CA ALA A 109 -6.28 9.54 -3.64
C ALA A 109 -5.14 8.96 -4.48
N PHE A 110 -4.94 7.65 -4.47
CA PHE A 110 -3.91 6.99 -5.26
C PHE A 110 -4.14 7.16 -6.76
N GLU A 111 -5.36 6.92 -7.23
CA GLU A 111 -5.75 7.09 -8.62
C GLU A 111 -5.58 8.53 -9.09
N ARG A 112 -5.93 9.53 -8.25
CA ARG A 112 -5.72 10.94 -8.56
C ARG A 112 -4.23 11.28 -8.71
N VAL A 113 -3.37 10.75 -7.85
CA VAL A 113 -1.92 10.99 -7.92
C VAL A 113 -1.30 10.25 -9.11
N LEU A 114 -1.74 9.03 -9.42
CA LEU A 114 -1.29 8.30 -10.59
C LEU A 114 -1.73 9.01 -11.90
N GLY A 115 -2.97 9.47 -11.94
CA GLY A 115 -3.54 10.13 -13.12
C GLY A 115 -3.56 9.22 -14.35
N THR A 116 -3.14 9.77 -15.49
CA THR A 116 -3.05 9.04 -16.76
C THR A 116 -1.65 8.47 -17.03
N ARG A 117 -0.73 8.55 -16.04
CA ARG A 117 0.64 8.03 -16.20
C ARG A 117 0.65 6.52 -16.28
N LYS A 118 1.58 5.97 -17.07
CA LYS A 118 1.91 4.56 -16.98
C LYS A 118 2.44 4.26 -15.58
N GLY A 119 1.87 3.27 -14.90
CA GLY A 119 2.37 2.91 -13.58
C GLY A 119 1.40 2.09 -12.73
N LYS A 120 1.76 1.96 -11.45
CA LYS A 120 1.11 1.08 -10.50
C LYS A 120 0.88 1.78 -9.15
N ILE A 121 -0.06 1.23 -8.39
CA ILE A 121 -0.36 1.60 -7.00
C ILE A 121 0.18 0.49 -6.11
N ALA A 122 1.20 0.78 -5.30
CA ALA A 122 1.81 -0.16 -4.38
C ALA A 122 1.17 -0.04 -2.98
N VAL A 123 0.71 -1.18 -2.45
CA VAL A 123 0.11 -1.27 -1.12
C VAL A 123 0.81 -2.34 -0.27
N ALA A 124 0.94 -2.08 1.03
CA ALA A 124 1.78 -2.84 1.95
C ALA A 124 1.09 -4.08 2.56
N HIS A 125 0.25 -4.77 1.79
CA HIS A 125 -0.29 -6.06 2.27
C HIS A 125 0.83 -7.09 2.34
N ASN A 126 0.86 -7.84 3.43
CA ASN A 126 1.83 -8.87 3.71
C ASN A 126 1.19 -10.29 3.69
N LYS A 127 1.98 -11.33 3.96
CA LYS A 127 1.53 -12.72 3.97
C LYS A 127 0.47 -13.01 5.02
N ASN A 128 0.55 -12.36 6.20
CA ASN A 128 -0.41 -12.53 7.28
C ASN A 128 -1.79 -11.99 6.88
N ASP A 129 -1.84 -10.81 6.21
CA ASP A 129 -3.10 -10.25 5.68
C ASP A 129 -3.78 -11.21 4.69
N SER A 130 -2.99 -11.90 3.86
CA SER A 130 -3.50 -12.91 2.94
C SER A 130 -4.06 -14.13 3.67
N CYS A 131 -3.39 -14.58 4.73
CA CYS A 131 -3.89 -15.69 5.58
C CYS A 131 -5.19 -15.28 6.30
N GLU A 132 -5.25 -14.08 6.85
CA GLU A 132 -6.46 -13.55 7.50
C GLU A 132 -7.64 -13.48 6.52
N THR A 133 -7.39 -12.97 5.31
CA THR A 133 -8.40 -12.91 4.24
C THR A 133 -8.88 -14.30 3.84
N PHE A 134 -7.96 -15.27 3.70
CA PHE A 134 -8.30 -16.65 3.42
C PHE A 134 -9.19 -17.25 4.50
N LEU A 135 -8.81 -17.11 5.78
CA LEU A 135 -9.58 -17.63 6.92
C LEU A 135 -10.96 -16.98 7.00
N PHE A 136 -11.03 -15.66 6.81
CA PHE A 136 -12.29 -14.94 6.80
C PHE A 136 -13.25 -15.44 5.72
N HIS A 137 -12.76 -15.70 4.51
CA HIS A 137 -13.56 -16.25 3.44
C HIS A 137 -13.96 -17.70 3.71
N LEU A 138 -13.06 -18.52 4.28
CA LEU A 138 -13.33 -19.89 4.66
C LEU A 138 -14.50 -19.99 5.65
N PHE A 139 -14.46 -19.18 6.73
CA PHE A 139 -15.50 -19.19 7.77
C PHE A 139 -16.85 -18.63 7.29
N ARG A 140 -16.85 -17.76 6.28
CA ARG A 140 -18.09 -17.23 5.69
C ARG A 140 -18.73 -18.18 4.67
N GLY A 141 -18.04 -19.21 4.28
CA GLY A 141 -18.43 -20.07 3.18
C GLY A 141 -18.23 -19.36 1.84
N THR A 142 -17.25 -19.78 1.07
CA THR A 142 -16.94 -19.21 -0.23
C THR A 142 -16.66 -20.32 -1.25
N SER A 143 -16.68 -19.98 -2.53
CA SER A 143 -16.20 -20.86 -3.59
C SER A 143 -14.68 -21.02 -3.54
N ILE A 144 -14.15 -22.05 -4.21
CA ILE A 144 -12.69 -22.29 -4.31
C ILE A 144 -11.93 -21.03 -4.79
N ARG A 145 -12.52 -20.23 -5.68
CA ARG A 145 -11.94 -18.96 -6.13
C ARG A 145 -11.82 -17.92 -5.02
N GLY A 146 -12.74 -17.89 -4.07
CA GLY A 146 -12.68 -16.97 -2.92
C GLY A 146 -11.62 -17.36 -1.89
N LEU A 147 -11.13 -18.61 -1.91
CA LEU A 147 -10.05 -19.10 -1.05
C LEU A 147 -8.65 -18.74 -1.55
N ALA A 148 -8.52 -18.07 -2.67
CA ALA A 148 -7.21 -17.70 -3.23
C ALA A 148 -6.45 -16.63 -2.41
N GLY A 149 -7.07 -16.06 -1.37
CA GLY A 149 -6.48 -14.98 -0.58
C GLY A 149 -6.34 -13.67 -1.35
N ILE A 150 -5.35 -12.86 -1.00
CA ILE A 150 -5.09 -11.57 -1.64
C ILE A 150 -4.20 -11.78 -2.88
N PRO A 151 -4.64 -11.37 -4.10
CA PRO A 151 -3.80 -11.54 -5.28
C PRO A 151 -2.60 -10.59 -5.26
N PRO A 152 -1.42 -11.03 -5.76
CA PRO A 152 -0.21 -10.19 -5.88
C PRO A 152 -0.43 -8.94 -6.73
N VAL A 153 -1.16 -9.10 -7.83
CA VAL A 153 -1.51 -8.03 -8.79
C VAL A 153 -3.01 -8.03 -9.04
N ARG A 154 -3.63 -6.84 -9.03
CA ARG A 154 -5.03 -6.64 -9.38
C ARG A 154 -5.17 -5.34 -10.17
N GLY A 155 -5.20 -5.43 -11.50
CA GLY A 155 -5.17 -4.24 -12.36
C GLY A 155 -3.89 -3.42 -12.13
N GLN A 156 -4.03 -2.17 -11.75
CA GLN A 156 -2.90 -1.31 -11.41
C GLN A 156 -2.37 -1.47 -9.98
N ILE A 157 -3.05 -2.25 -9.13
CA ILE A 157 -2.65 -2.43 -7.72
C ILE A 157 -1.67 -3.60 -7.62
N ILE A 158 -0.51 -3.34 -7.01
CA ILE A 158 0.56 -4.31 -6.75
C ILE A 158 0.82 -4.45 -5.24
N ARG A 159 1.30 -5.62 -4.83
CA ARG A 159 1.56 -5.97 -3.41
C ARG A 159 2.92 -6.63 -3.24
N PRO A 160 4.00 -5.85 -3.31
CA PRO A 160 5.37 -6.39 -3.27
C PRO A 160 5.70 -7.17 -2.00
N LEU A 161 5.06 -6.83 -0.87
CA LEU A 161 5.34 -7.46 0.42
C LEU A 161 4.53 -8.73 0.70
N LEU A 162 3.66 -9.16 -0.23
CA LEU A 162 2.79 -10.33 0.01
C LEU A 162 3.56 -11.65 0.19
N CYS A 163 4.82 -11.70 -0.24
CA CYS A 163 5.74 -12.80 0.00
C CYS A 163 6.34 -12.81 1.41
N LEU A 164 6.28 -11.69 2.15
CA LEU A 164 6.87 -11.55 3.49
C LEU A 164 5.84 -11.76 4.60
N SER A 165 6.26 -12.40 5.69
CA SER A 165 5.51 -12.41 6.94
C SER A 165 5.70 -11.10 7.70
N ARG A 166 4.78 -10.79 8.62
CA ARG A 166 4.90 -9.63 9.50
C ARG A 166 6.18 -9.67 10.33
N GLN A 167 6.55 -10.84 10.80
CA GLN A 167 7.80 -11.02 11.55
C GLN A 167 9.04 -10.68 10.72
N GLU A 168 9.08 -11.06 9.44
CA GLU A 168 10.17 -10.69 8.53
C GLU A 168 10.24 -9.17 8.33
N ILE A 169 9.09 -8.50 8.27
CA ILE A 169 9.00 -7.04 8.11
C ILE A 169 9.50 -6.30 9.36
N GLU A 170 9.11 -6.77 10.54
CA GLU A 170 9.49 -6.14 11.83
C GLU A 170 10.99 -6.30 12.17
N LEU A 171 11.65 -7.29 11.57
CA LEU A 171 13.10 -7.52 11.72
C LEU A 171 13.94 -6.71 10.73
N PHE A 172 13.34 -6.04 9.78
CA PHE A 172 14.02 -5.21 8.77
C PHE A 172 14.14 -3.76 9.22
#